data_c9e985f02f23232b17b7f0c7f7c3525e
#
_entry.id   c9e985f02f23232b17b7f0c7f7c3525e
#
_cell.length_a   1.000
_cell.length_b   1.000
_cell.length_c   1.000
_cell.angle_alpha   90.00
_cell.angle_beta   90.00
_cell.angle_gamma   90.00
#
_symmetry.space_group_name_H-M   'P 1'
#
loop_
_entity.id
_entity.type
_entity.pdbx_description
1 polymer ?
#
loop_
_entity_poly.entity_id
_entity_poly.type
_entity_poly.pdbx_seq_one_letter_code
_entity_poly.pdbx_strand_id
1 'polypeptide(L)'
;MTSLHSQHDLSKNPTQLNKGKPSVAFTHLGCEKNLVDTEHMLGLLEEAGYGVSTNENDAEVVVVNTCSFIQEAREESVRTLIALAGLGKELIIAGCLAQHFQEELLQSIPEAKAIVGTGDYQHIVEVLQRVEAGERVNKVSESPTFVGDENLPRYRTTGQAVAYLKVAEGCDYRCSFCIIPTLRGTQRSRSIDSILAEAHQLARQGVKELILISQITTNYGI
;
A
#
# COMPACT_ATOMS: atom_id res chain seq x y z
N MET A 1 -3.33 5.16 17.98
CA MET A 1 -3.87 6.18 17.05
C MET A 1 -2.76 7.16 16.72
N THR A 2 -1.91 6.81 15.78
CA THR A 2 -0.93 7.75 15.23
C THR A 2 -1.56 8.33 13.97
N SER A 3 -2.28 9.43 14.16
CA SER A 3 -2.73 10.29 13.08
C SER A 3 -1.50 10.73 12.31
N LEU A 4 -1.46 10.48 11.00
CA LEU A 4 -0.44 10.97 10.08
C LEU A 4 -0.54 12.50 9.96
N HIS A 5 -0.21 13.22 11.04
CA HIS A 5 0.02 14.66 11.01
C HIS A 5 1.49 14.91 10.67
N SER A 6 1.96 14.50 9.50
CA SER A 6 3.16 15.05 8.94
C SER A 6 2.75 16.29 8.12
N GLN A 7 3.23 17.44 8.55
CA GLN A 7 3.14 18.70 7.80
C GLN A 7 3.85 18.52 6.45
N HIS A 8 3.15 17.98 5.49
CA HIS A 8 3.51 18.10 4.08
C HIS A 8 3.22 19.54 3.69
N ASP A 9 4.17 20.17 3.03
CA ASP A 9 3.96 21.46 2.35
C ASP A 9 2.87 21.28 1.28
N LEU A 10 1.61 21.43 1.69
CA LEU A 10 0.41 21.44 0.85
C LEU A 10 0.31 22.74 0.02
N SER A 11 1.42 23.50 -0.16
CA SER A 11 1.46 24.67 -1.04
C SER A 11 1.42 24.31 -2.53
N LYS A 12 1.57 23.03 -2.90
CA LYS A 12 1.07 22.55 -4.18
C LYS A 12 -0.46 22.40 -4.04
N ASN A 13 -1.18 23.36 -4.62
CA ASN A 13 -2.63 23.30 -4.82
C ASN A 13 -3.07 21.84 -5.00
N PRO A 14 -4.23 21.43 -4.40
CA PRO A 14 -4.82 20.15 -4.72
C PRO A 14 -4.90 20.08 -6.24
N THR A 15 -4.06 19.23 -6.81
CA THR A 15 -3.79 19.11 -8.23
C THR A 15 -5.10 19.08 -8.94
N GLN A 16 -5.21 19.81 -10.05
CA GLN A 16 -6.40 19.97 -10.86
C GLN A 16 -7.14 18.62 -10.93
N LEU A 17 -8.14 18.45 -10.07
CA LEU A 17 -9.07 17.34 -10.08
C LEU A 17 -9.54 17.20 -11.53
N ASN A 18 -9.20 16.11 -12.16
CA ASN A 18 -9.79 15.77 -13.45
C ASN A 18 -11.30 15.67 -13.17
N LYS A 19 -12.05 16.64 -13.67
CA LYS A 19 -13.49 16.71 -13.47
C LYS A 19 -14.11 15.39 -13.90
N GLY A 20 -14.47 14.53 -12.94
CA GLY A 20 -15.12 13.26 -13.19
C GLY A 20 -14.47 12.02 -12.56
N LYS A 21 -13.30 12.13 -11.90
CA LYS A 21 -12.72 11.02 -11.13
C LYS A 21 -12.96 11.22 -9.64
N PRO A 22 -13.24 10.13 -8.87
CA PRO A 22 -13.46 10.22 -7.43
C PRO A 22 -12.19 10.62 -6.69
N SER A 23 -12.38 11.23 -5.52
CA SER A 23 -11.31 11.47 -4.56
C SER A 23 -11.03 10.22 -3.75
N VAL A 24 -9.75 9.92 -3.50
CA VAL A 24 -9.30 8.71 -2.80
C VAL A 24 -8.53 9.09 -1.55
N ALA A 25 -8.92 8.53 -0.41
CA ALA A 25 -8.15 8.61 0.83
C ALA A 25 -7.47 7.27 1.13
N PHE A 26 -6.34 7.35 1.83
CA PHE A 26 -5.61 6.17 2.28
C PHE A 26 -5.48 6.13 3.78
N THR A 27 -5.83 4.98 4.36
CA THR A 27 -5.49 4.63 5.74
C THR A 27 -4.41 3.56 5.71
N HIS A 28 -3.26 3.86 6.32
CA HIS A 28 -2.13 2.93 6.39
C HIS A 28 -2.04 2.30 7.77
N LEU A 29 -1.94 0.97 7.80
CA LEU A 29 -1.72 0.17 9.00
C LEU A 29 -0.53 -0.78 8.78
N GLY A 30 0.22 -1.03 9.84
CA GLY A 30 1.30 -2.02 9.84
C GLY A 30 2.69 -1.44 9.66
N CYS A 31 3.54 -2.14 8.91
CA CYS A 31 4.98 -1.90 8.86
C CYS A 31 5.40 -0.96 7.72
N GLU A 32 6.69 -0.61 7.71
CA GLU A 32 7.32 0.27 6.72
C GLU A 32 7.20 -0.27 5.28
N LYS A 33 7.10 -1.60 5.10
CA LYS A 33 6.85 -2.17 3.76
C LYS A 33 5.46 -1.86 3.25
N ASN A 34 4.45 -1.98 4.12
CA ASN A 34 3.09 -1.55 3.77
C ASN A 34 3.05 -0.04 3.47
N LEU A 35 3.85 0.76 4.19
CA LEU A 35 3.94 2.19 3.93
C LEU A 35 4.48 2.47 2.52
N VAL A 36 5.57 1.81 2.12
CA VAL A 36 6.12 1.94 0.76
C VAL A 36 5.11 1.48 -0.30
N ASP A 37 4.41 0.36 -0.05
CA ASP A 37 3.35 -0.12 -0.94
C ASP A 37 2.21 0.93 -1.07
N THR A 38 1.83 1.58 0.05
CA THR A 38 0.85 2.68 0.05
C THR A 38 1.34 3.88 -0.75
N GLU A 39 2.60 4.30 -0.57
CA GLU A 39 3.19 5.42 -1.30
C GLU A 39 3.23 5.18 -2.82
N HIS A 40 3.45 3.93 -3.25
CA HIS A 40 3.35 3.55 -4.66
C HIS A 40 1.90 3.57 -5.17
N MET A 41 0.94 3.03 -4.41
CA MET A 41 -0.48 3.11 -4.79
C MET A 41 -0.95 4.55 -4.94
N LEU A 42 -0.55 5.42 -4.02
CA LEU A 42 -0.82 6.86 -4.10
C LEU A 42 -0.23 7.50 -5.35
N GLY A 43 1.04 7.20 -5.66
CA GLY A 43 1.70 7.72 -6.86
C GLY A 43 1.03 7.27 -8.15
N LEU A 44 0.64 5.99 -8.24
CA LEU A 44 -0.08 5.44 -9.39
C LEU A 44 -1.44 6.11 -9.60
N LEU A 45 -2.18 6.36 -8.53
CA LEU A 45 -3.48 7.03 -8.61
C LEU A 45 -3.34 8.51 -8.96
N GLU A 46 -2.33 9.20 -8.41
CA GLU A 46 -2.03 10.59 -8.78
C GLU A 46 -1.69 10.72 -10.26
N GLU A 47 -0.80 9.86 -10.81
CA GLU A 47 -0.48 9.83 -12.24
C GLU A 47 -1.69 9.51 -13.11
N ALA A 48 -2.57 8.66 -12.63
CA ALA A 48 -3.84 8.36 -13.31
C ALA A 48 -4.87 9.51 -13.18
N GLY A 49 -4.56 10.59 -12.46
CA GLY A 49 -5.40 11.79 -12.32
C GLY A 49 -6.50 11.68 -11.27
N TYR A 50 -6.38 10.77 -10.31
CA TYR A 50 -7.26 10.73 -9.13
C TYR A 50 -6.85 11.79 -8.11
N GLY A 51 -7.82 12.40 -7.44
CA GLY A 51 -7.56 13.30 -6.33
C GLY A 51 -7.20 12.53 -5.06
N VAL A 52 -6.11 12.91 -4.39
CA VAL A 52 -5.72 12.33 -3.10
C VAL A 52 -6.23 13.21 -1.97
N SER A 53 -7.02 12.62 -1.06
CA SER A 53 -7.50 13.28 0.17
C SER A 53 -6.70 12.80 1.38
N THR A 54 -6.44 13.71 2.30
CA THR A 54 -5.83 13.39 3.61
C THR A 54 -6.86 13.04 4.69
N ASN A 55 -8.16 13.11 4.35
CA ASN A 55 -9.27 12.86 5.28
C ASN A 55 -10.26 11.90 4.61
N GLU A 56 -10.53 10.78 5.27
CA GLU A 56 -11.44 9.74 4.79
C GLU A 56 -12.88 10.25 4.63
N ASN A 57 -13.28 11.22 5.44
CA ASN A 57 -14.63 11.79 5.35
C ASN A 57 -14.85 12.58 4.05
N ASP A 58 -13.81 13.18 3.52
CA ASP A 58 -13.87 14.04 2.33
C ASP A 58 -13.64 13.23 1.02
N ALA A 59 -13.26 11.96 1.13
CA ALA A 59 -13.03 11.07 0.00
C ALA A 59 -14.31 10.33 -0.40
N GLU A 60 -14.40 9.96 -1.68
CA GLU A 60 -15.45 9.08 -2.21
C GLU A 60 -15.05 7.61 -2.09
N VAL A 61 -13.75 7.33 -2.18
CA VAL A 61 -13.16 5.99 -2.03
C VAL A 61 -12.13 6.01 -0.91
N VAL A 62 -12.14 4.97 -0.06
CA VAL A 62 -11.14 4.78 0.99
C VAL A 62 -10.39 3.49 0.73
N VAL A 63 -9.07 3.58 0.60
CA VAL A 63 -8.17 2.42 0.51
C VAL A 63 -7.50 2.21 1.86
N VAL A 64 -7.68 1.03 2.43
CA VAL A 64 -7.05 0.64 3.70
C VAL A 64 -5.96 -0.39 3.45
N ASN A 65 -4.69 0.01 3.61
CA ASN A 65 -3.58 -0.92 3.54
C ASN A 65 -3.37 -1.56 4.92
N THR A 66 -3.71 -2.84 5.03
CA THR A 66 -3.91 -3.57 6.26
C THR A 66 -2.73 -4.45 6.66
N CYS A 67 -2.61 -4.73 7.94
CA CYS A 67 -1.67 -5.68 8.51
C CYS A 67 -2.36 -6.98 8.98
N SER A 68 -1.63 -8.12 8.90
CA SER A 68 -2.11 -9.42 9.39
C SER A 68 -0.97 -10.24 10.01
N PHE A 69 0.16 -9.60 10.37
CA PHE A 69 1.36 -10.30 10.83
C PHE A 69 1.23 -10.82 12.26
N ILE A 70 0.79 -9.97 13.17
CA ILE A 70 0.51 -10.34 14.57
C ILE A 70 -0.98 -10.15 14.87
N GLN A 71 -1.46 -10.76 15.93
CA GLN A 71 -2.87 -10.74 16.29
C GLN A 71 -3.36 -9.31 16.53
N GLU A 72 -2.62 -8.52 17.31
CA GLU A 72 -2.98 -7.15 17.64
C GLU A 72 -3.13 -6.26 16.40
N ALA A 73 -2.22 -6.40 15.43
CA ALA A 73 -2.28 -5.65 14.17
C ALA A 73 -3.45 -6.11 13.28
N ARG A 74 -3.81 -7.39 13.35
CA ARG A 74 -5.00 -7.93 12.67
C ARG A 74 -6.27 -7.36 13.27
N GLU A 75 -6.38 -7.35 14.60
CA GLU A 75 -7.52 -6.77 15.31
C GLU A 75 -7.66 -5.26 15.05
N GLU A 76 -6.54 -4.52 15.02
CA GLU A 76 -6.51 -3.12 14.64
C GLU A 76 -7.04 -2.93 13.21
N SER A 77 -6.56 -3.74 12.27
CA SER A 77 -7.01 -3.70 10.87
C SER A 77 -8.52 -3.94 10.77
N VAL A 78 -9.04 -4.96 11.43
CA VAL A 78 -10.48 -5.28 11.41
C VAL A 78 -11.31 -4.16 12.06
N ARG A 79 -10.90 -3.63 13.21
CA ARG A 79 -11.60 -2.50 13.86
C ARG A 79 -11.64 -1.27 12.96
N THR A 80 -10.54 -0.96 12.29
CA THR A 80 -10.45 0.16 11.35
C THR A 80 -11.38 -0.04 10.15
N LEU A 81 -11.38 -1.23 9.57
CA LEU A 81 -12.27 -1.57 8.45
C LEU A 81 -13.75 -1.42 8.81
N ILE A 82 -14.15 -1.92 9.99
CA ILE A 82 -15.54 -1.79 10.48
C ILE A 82 -15.91 -0.31 10.67
N ALA A 83 -15.00 0.48 11.24
CA ALA A 83 -15.25 1.91 11.45
C ALA A 83 -15.40 2.68 10.12
N LEU A 84 -14.56 2.37 9.13
CA LEU A 84 -14.60 3.02 7.82
C LEU A 84 -15.76 2.54 6.94
N ALA A 85 -16.16 1.27 7.05
CA ALA A 85 -17.36 0.73 6.40
C ALA A 85 -18.62 1.53 6.80
N GLY A 86 -18.70 1.99 8.06
CA GLY A 86 -19.78 2.85 8.55
C GLY A 86 -19.85 4.24 7.92
N LEU A 87 -18.85 4.68 7.16
CA LEU A 87 -18.86 6.00 6.50
C LEU A 87 -19.70 6.03 5.21
N GLY A 88 -20.15 4.89 4.70
CA GLY A 88 -20.91 4.78 3.45
C GLY A 88 -20.08 5.14 2.20
N LYS A 89 -18.75 4.96 2.28
CA LYS A 89 -17.80 5.16 1.17
C LYS A 89 -17.51 3.86 0.45
N GLU A 90 -17.01 3.94 -0.78
CA GLU A 90 -16.46 2.76 -1.47
C GLU A 90 -15.17 2.34 -0.76
N LEU A 91 -15.14 1.12 -0.22
CA LEU A 91 -14.03 0.60 0.56
C LEU A 91 -13.20 -0.40 -0.26
N ILE A 92 -11.88 -0.15 -0.35
CA ILE A 92 -10.89 -1.08 -0.94
C ILE A 92 -9.94 -1.53 0.16
N ILE A 93 -9.78 -2.83 0.32
CA ILE A 93 -8.91 -3.42 1.34
C ILE A 93 -7.65 -3.94 0.67
N ALA A 94 -6.50 -3.38 1.01
CA ALA A 94 -5.20 -3.79 0.46
C ALA A 94 -4.31 -4.44 1.54
N GLY A 95 -3.24 -5.09 1.11
CA GLY A 95 -2.15 -5.52 1.96
C GLY A 95 -2.32 -6.91 2.58
N CYS A 96 -1.70 -7.10 3.75
CA CYS A 96 -1.52 -8.42 4.34
C CYS A 96 -2.83 -9.11 4.76
N LEU A 97 -3.83 -8.36 5.23
CA LEU A 97 -5.12 -8.95 5.60
C LEU A 97 -5.87 -9.43 4.34
N ALA A 98 -5.87 -8.62 3.28
CA ALA A 98 -6.43 -8.98 1.98
C ALA A 98 -5.76 -10.24 1.41
N GLN A 99 -4.43 -10.31 1.46
CA GLN A 99 -3.67 -11.49 1.03
C GLN A 99 -3.99 -12.74 1.85
N HIS A 100 -4.27 -12.58 3.15
CA HIS A 100 -4.49 -13.69 4.07
C HIS A 100 -5.86 -14.31 3.91
N PHE A 101 -6.91 -13.48 3.89
CA PHE A 101 -8.31 -13.94 3.98
C PHE A 101 -9.06 -13.88 2.64
N GLN A 102 -8.52 -13.21 1.66
CA GLN A 102 -9.05 -13.19 0.28
C GLN A 102 -10.59 -13.06 0.22
N GLU A 103 -11.26 -13.97 -0.45
CA GLU A 103 -12.70 -13.95 -0.65
C GLU A 103 -13.51 -13.94 0.65
N GLU A 104 -13.03 -14.61 1.72
CA GLU A 104 -13.68 -14.62 3.03
C GLU A 104 -13.80 -13.18 3.60
N LEU A 105 -12.77 -12.35 3.38
CA LEU A 105 -12.77 -10.96 3.82
C LEU A 105 -13.84 -10.14 3.08
N LEU A 106 -13.99 -10.34 1.77
CA LEU A 106 -15.05 -9.70 0.99
C LEU A 106 -16.45 -10.10 1.44
N GLN A 107 -16.64 -11.38 1.79
CA GLN A 107 -17.92 -11.88 2.28
C GLN A 107 -18.25 -11.34 3.66
N SER A 108 -17.22 -11.16 4.52
CA SER A 108 -17.38 -10.67 5.90
C SER A 108 -17.60 -9.15 6.00
N ILE A 109 -17.17 -8.40 4.98
CA ILE A 109 -17.32 -6.93 4.92
C ILE A 109 -18.04 -6.58 3.61
N PRO A 110 -19.38 -6.58 3.60
CA PRO A 110 -20.19 -6.33 2.38
C PRO A 110 -19.93 -4.96 1.76
N GLU A 111 -19.50 -3.97 2.53
CA GLU A 111 -19.17 -2.63 2.11
C GLU A 111 -17.87 -2.57 1.29
N ALA A 112 -16.99 -3.58 1.45
CA ALA A 112 -15.77 -3.67 0.66
C ALA A 112 -16.10 -3.98 -0.80
N LYS A 113 -15.64 -3.13 -1.71
CA LYS A 113 -15.81 -3.28 -3.15
C LYS A 113 -14.65 -4.02 -3.80
N ALA A 114 -13.46 -3.95 -3.19
CA ALA A 114 -12.31 -4.68 -3.69
C ALA A 114 -11.36 -5.10 -2.59
N ILE A 115 -10.59 -6.16 -2.90
CA ILE A 115 -9.39 -6.53 -2.17
C ILE A 115 -8.19 -6.58 -3.11
N VAL A 116 -7.01 -6.18 -2.59
CA VAL A 116 -5.74 -6.11 -3.33
C VAL A 116 -4.65 -6.80 -2.50
N GLY A 117 -4.04 -7.82 -3.07
CA GLY A 117 -2.96 -8.58 -2.43
C GLY A 117 -1.66 -7.78 -2.30
N THR A 118 -0.75 -8.32 -1.49
CA THR A 118 0.58 -7.71 -1.24
C THR A 118 1.48 -7.69 -2.48
N GLY A 119 1.24 -8.57 -3.44
CA GLY A 119 1.94 -8.64 -4.74
C GLY A 119 1.18 -7.99 -5.89
N ASP A 120 0.07 -7.30 -5.62
CA ASP A 120 -0.86 -6.84 -6.65
C ASP A 120 -1.15 -5.32 -6.56
N TYR A 121 -0.51 -4.61 -5.64
CA TYR A 121 -0.76 -3.18 -5.39
C TYR A 121 -0.48 -2.28 -6.61
N GLN A 122 0.36 -2.72 -7.56
CA GLN A 122 0.59 -2.04 -8.83
C GLN A 122 -0.65 -1.96 -9.72
N HIS A 123 -1.65 -2.78 -9.46
CA HIS A 123 -2.92 -2.80 -10.20
C HIS A 123 -4.00 -1.90 -9.59
N ILE A 124 -3.68 -1.06 -8.61
CA ILE A 124 -4.67 -0.26 -7.87
C ILE A 124 -5.53 0.61 -8.78
N VAL A 125 -4.98 1.14 -9.86
CA VAL A 125 -5.71 1.95 -10.85
C VAL A 125 -6.75 1.10 -11.59
N GLU A 126 -6.36 -0.08 -12.08
CA GLU A 126 -7.28 -1.04 -12.71
C GLU A 126 -8.41 -1.43 -11.77
N VAL A 127 -8.05 -1.76 -10.51
CA VAL A 127 -9.03 -2.14 -9.48
C VAL A 127 -10.03 -1.02 -9.23
N LEU A 128 -9.56 0.21 -9.07
CA LEU A 128 -10.44 1.35 -8.83
C LEU A 128 -11.38 1.62 -10.00
N GLN A 129 -10.89 1.54 -11.25
CA GLN A 129 -11.73 1.69 -12.46
C GLN A 129 -12.85 0.65 -12.52
N ARG A 130 -12.56 -0.59 -12.12
CA ARG A 130 -13.58 -1.65 -12.06
C ARG A 130 -14.59 -1.44 -10.94
N VAL A 131 -14.15 -0.92 -9.80
CA VAL A 131 -15.04 -0.51 -8.70
C VAL A 131 -15.95 0.63 -9.14
N GLU A 132 -15.44 1.64 -9.86
CA GLU A 132 -16.24 2.73 -10.45
C GLU A 132 -17.28 2.21 -11.45
N ALA A 133 -16.97 1.11 -12.16
CA ALA A 133 -17.92 0.43 -13.03
C ALA A 133 -18.96 -0.42 -12.28
N GLY A 134 -18.93 -0.43 -10.95
CA GLY A 134 -19.85 -1.17 -10.09
C GLY A 134 -19.46 -2.63 -9.87
N GLU A 135 -18.25 -3.04 -10.25
CA GLU A 135 -17.77 -4.41 -10.03
C GLU A 135 -17.28 -4.59 -8.59
N ARG A 136 -17.39 -5.83 -8.13
CA ARG A 136 -16.69 -6.30 -6.94
C ARG A 136 -15.42 -7.05 -7.34
N VAL A 137 -14.26 -6.62 -6.84
CA VAL A 137 -12.96 -7.04 -7.39
C VAL A 137 -12.16 -7.81 -6.33
N ASN A 138 -11.75 -9.03 -6.68
CA ASN A 138 -10.71 -9.77 -5.97
C ASN A 138 -9.44 -9.74 -6.83
N LYS A 139 -8.45 -8.93 -6.42
CA LYS A 139 -7.13 -8.84 -7.07
C LYS A 139 -6.06 -9.33 -6.10
N VAL A 140 -6.05 -10.64 -5.87
CA VAL A 140 -5.09 -11.30 -4.97
C VAL A 140 -4.45 -12.48 -5.70
N SER A 141 -3.17 -12.39 -5.95
CA SER A 141 -2.36 -13.48 -6.49
C SER A 141 -2.09 -14.53 -5.40
N GLU A 142 -2.24 -15.81 -5.73
CA GLU A 142 -1.95 -16.93 -4.80
C GLU A 142 -0.50 -16.88 -4.28
N SER A 143 0.43 -16.52 -5.17
CA SER A 143 1.85 -16.39 -4.84
C SER A 143 2.34 -14.97 -5.21
N PRO A 144 2.49 -14.07 -4.26
CA PRO A 144 3.01 -12.74 -4.53
C PRO A 144 4.42 -12.80 -5.13
N THR A 145 4.60 -12.22 -6.31
CA THR A 145 5.90 -12.20 -7.01
C THR A 145 6.44 -10.80 -7.24
N PHE A 146 5.59 -9.80 -7.18
CA PHE A 146 5.97 -8.41 -7.46
C PHE A 146 6.79 -7.82 -6.29
N VAL A 147 7.87 -7.09 -6.63
CA VAL A 147 8.75 -6.46 -5.63
C VAL A 147 8.70 -4.93 -5.72
N GLY A 148 8.26 -4.41 -6.87
CA GLY A 148 8.42 -3.01 -7.23
C GLY A 148 9.80 -2.71 -7.81
N ASP A 149 9.89 -1.59 -8.52
CA ASP A 149 11.13 -1.09 -9.11
C ASP A 149 11.18 0.45 -9.09
N GLU A 150 12.23 1.02 -9.63
CA GLU A 150 12.49 2.46 -9.72
C GLU A 150 11.54 3.22 -10.67
N ASN A 151 10.78 2.51 -11.50
CA ASN A 151 9.86 3.11 -12.47
C ASN A 151 8.46 3.33 -11.87
N LEU A 152 8.18 2.70 -10.71
CA LEU A 152 6.92 2.93 -10.04
C LEU A 152 6.86 4.36 -9.47
N PRO A 153 5.81 5.12 -9.79
CA PRO A 153 5.60 6.41 -9.19
C PRO A 153 5.45 6.27 -7.68
N ARG A 154 5.94 7.24 -6.93
CA ARG A 154 5.92 7.20 -5.49
C ARG A 154 5.53 8.56 -4.90
N TYR A 155 4.37 8.63 -4.28
CA TYR A 155 3.92 9.78 -3.50
C TYR A 155 4.34 9.59 -2.04
N ARG A 156 5.42 10.26 -1.62
CA ARG A 156 5.98 10.10 -0.28
C ARG A 156 5.10 10.73 0.79
N THR A 157 4.80 9.95 1.82
CA THR A 157 4.08 10.37 3.02
C THR A 157 4.99 10.50 4.24
N THR A 158 6.21 9.95 4.17
CA THR A 158 7.28 10.20 5.14
C THR A 158 7.85 11.61 4.94
N GLY A 159 8.19 12.29 6.01
CA GLY A 159 8.72 13.67 5.96
C GLY A 159 9.88 13.85 4.97
N GLN A 160 10.26 15.10 4.68
CA GLN A 160 11.18 15.41 3.58
C GLN A 160 12.57 14.78 3.71
N ALA A 161 13.06 14.53 4.95
CA ALA A 161 14.44 14.12 5.19
C ALA A 161 14.68 12.60 5.14
N VAL A 162 13.68 11.77 5.41
CA VAL A 162 13.81 10.31 5.56
C VAL A 162 12.93 9.59 4.55
N ALA A 163 13.43 8.49 3.98
CA ALA A 163 12.63 7.59 3.16
C ALA A 163 13.02 6.13 3.40
N TYR A 164 12.03 5.24 3.34
CA TYR A 164 12.26 3.80 3.31
C TYR A 164 12.55 3.35 1.88
N LEU A 165 13.55 2.48 1.72
CA LEU A 165 13.93 1.90 0.43
C LEU A 165 13.83 0.37 0.51
N LYS A 166 12.82 -0.17 -0.15
CA LYS A 166 12.58 -1.62 -0.17
C LYS A 166 13.57 -2.30 -1.13
N VAL A 167 14.49 -3.10 -0.57
CA VAL A 167 15.55 -3.77 -1.34
C VAL A 167 15.22 -5.21 -1.68
N ALA A 168 14.31 -5.83 -0.94
CA ALA A 168 13.84 -7.20 -1.18
C ALA A 168 12.44 -7.41 -0.59
N GLU A 169 11.75 -8.45 -1.06
CA GLU A 169 10.43 -8.85 -0.61
C GLU A 169 10.39 -10.38 -0.42
N GLY A 170 9.55 -10.83 0.53
CA GLY A 170 9.37 -12.25 0.80
C GLY A 170 10.43 -12.87 1.70
N CYS A 171 10.26 -14.16 2.02
CA CYS A 171 11.14 -14.88 2.93
C CYS A 171 11.08 -16.38 2.66
N ASP A 172 12.24 -17.05 2.55
CA ASP A 172 12.35 -18.49 2.33
C ASP A 172 12.43 -19.31 3.62
N TYR A 173 12.55 -18.64 4.77
CA TYR A 173 12.53 -19.35 6.05
C TYR A 173 11.14 -19.88 6.36
N ARG A 174 11.12 -21.10 6.92
CA ARG A 174 9.88 -21.80 7.30
C ARG A 174 9.74 -21.87 8.83
N CYS A 175 9.87 -20.71 9.49
CA CYS A 175 9.66 -20.64 10.93
C CYS A 175 8.21 -21.03 11.27
N SER A 176 8.04 -21.95 12.24
CA SER A 176 6.72 -22.56 12.53
C SER A 176 5.62 -21.58 12.94
N PHE A 177 5.98 -20.39 13.40
CA PHE A 177 5.08 -19.32 13.86
C PHE A 177 4.90 -18.19 12.86
N CYS A 178 5.62 -18.21 11.73
CA CYS A 178 5.70 -17.06 10.84
C CYS A 178 4.88 -17.24 9.56
N ILE A 179 3.97 -16.31 9.33
CA ILE A 179 3.07 -16.31 8.16
C ILE A 179 3.66 -15.57 6.94
N ILE A 180 4.83 -14.92 7.07
CA ILE A 180 5.40 -14.08 6.01
C ILE A 180 5.52 -14.78 4.64
N PRO A 181 6.00 -16.03 4.53
CA PRO A 181 6.09 -16.70 3.24
C PRO A 181 4.73 -16.81 2.53
N THR A 182 3.66 -17.00 3.28
CA THR A 182 2.29 -17.04 2.73
C THR A 182 1.82 -15.65 2.30
N LEU A 183 2.13 -14.60 3.09
CA LEU A 183 1.65 -13.23 2.83
C LEU A 183 2.49 -12.48 1.80
N ARG A 184 3.79 -12.75 1.72
CA ARG A 184 4.75 -11.98 0.93
C ARG A 184 5.53 -12.82 -0.08
N GLY A 185 5.26 -14.14 -0.12
CA GLY A 185 5.93 -15.07 -1.02
C GLY A 185 7.38 -15.38 -0.65
N THR A 186 8.08 -16.02 -1.58
CA THR A 186 9.51 -16.35 -1.47
C THR A 186 10.40 -15.10 -1.52
N GLN A 187 11.63 -15.22 -1.03
CA GLN A 187 12.64 -14.15 -1.08
C GLN A 187 12.94 -13.73 -2.52
N ARG A 188 12.84 -12.44 -2.79
CA ARG A 188 13.18 -11.82 -4.08
C ARG A 188 13.92 -10.52 -3.83
N SER A 189 15.15 -10.43 -4.29
CA SER A 189 15.97 -9.22 -4.19
C SER A 189 15.81 -8.37 -5.45
N ARG A 190 15.74 -7.06 -5.29
CA ARG A 190 15.84 -6.11 -6.40
C ARG A 190 17.29 -6.07 -6.90
N SER A 191 17.50 -5.72 -8.15
CA SER A 191 18.85 -5.49 -8.67
C SER A 191 19.49 -4.27 -8.01
N ILE A 192 20.82 -4.28 -7.93
CA ILE A 192 21.58 -3.14 -7.38
C ILE A 192 21.29 -1.87 -8.18
N ASP A 193 21.22 -1.98 -9.51
CA ASP A 193 20.94 -0.85 -10.40
C ASP A 193 19.56 -0.22 -10.11
N SER A 194 18.52 -1.06 -9.92
CA SER A 194 17.18 -0.59 -9.55
C SER A 194 17.19 0.15 -8.21
N ILE A 195 17.86 -0.41 -7.20
CA ILE A 195 17.97 0.20 -5.88
C ILE A 195 18.70 1.55 -5.94
N LEU A 196 19.82 1.60 -6.68
CA LEU A 196 20.60 2.84 -6.85
C LEU A 196 19.80 3.90 -7.63
N ALA A 197 19.06 3.50 -8.66
CA ALA A 197 18.22 4.42 -9.43
C ALA A 197 17.15 5.07 -8.53
N GLU A 198 16.43 4.30 -7.71
CA GLU A 198 15.45 4.84 -6.75
C GLU A 198 16.12 5.69 -5.67
N ALA A 199 17.28 5.25 -5.13
CA ALA A 199 18.04 6.03 -4.16
C ALA A 199 18.43 7.41 -4.71
N HIS A 200 18.88 7.48 -5.96
CA HIS A 200 19.18 8.73 -6.64
C HIS A 200 17.95 9.61 -6.86
N GLN A 201 16.80 9.02 -7.18
CA GLN A 201 15.54 9.77 -7.29
C GLN A 201 15.14 10.39 -5.95
N LEU A 202 15.19 9.62 -4.86
CA LEU A 202 14.91 10.07 -3.51
C LEU A 202 15.88 11.18 -3.05
N ALA A 203 17.17 11.03 -3.34
CA ALA A 203 18.18 12.05 -3.04
C ALA A 203 17.90 13.37 -3.79
N ARG A 204 17.50 13.31 -5.07
CA ARG A 204 17.09 14.51 -5.85
C ARG A 204 15.86 15.18 -5.28
N GLN A 205 14.96 14.43 -4.63
CA GLN A 205 13.79 14.95 -3.92
C GLN A 205 14.13 15.53 -2.54
N GLY A 206 15.40 15.55 -2.13
CA GLY A 206 15.88 16.16 -0.89
C GLY A 206 16.00 15.20 0.30
N VAL A 207 15.79 13.89 0.10
CA VAL A 207 15.99 12.88 1.16
C VAL A 207 17.47 12.89 1.60
N LYS A 208 17.68 12.80 2.92
CA LYS A 208 19.01 12.82 3.55
C LYS A 208 19.36 11.48 4.19
N GLU A 209 18.35 10.70 4.53
CA GLU A 209 18.50 9.39 5.16
C GLU A 209 17.63 8.35 4.44
N LEU A 210 18.25 7.24 4.03
CA LEU A 210 17.58 6.09 3.45
C LEU A 210 17.63 4.93 4.44
N ILE A 211 16.46 4.42 4.79
CA ILE A 211 16.34 3.21 5.62
C ILE A 211 16.04 2.04 4.70
N LEU A 212 17.01 1.14 4.57
CA LEU A 212 16.86 -0.08 3.76
C LEU A 212 15.97 -1.08 4.47
N ILE A 213 14.92 -1.54 3.80
CA ILE A 213 13.94 -2.47 4.36
C ILE A 213 13.78 -3.74 3.53
N SER A 214 13.63 -4.86 4.23
CA SER A 214 13.19 -6.15 3.71
C SER A 214 12.65 -7.00 4.87
N GLN A 215 12.21 -8.24 4.63
CA GLN A 215 11.92 -9.18 5.70
C GLN A 215 13.21 -9.68 6.38
N ILE A 216 14.25 -9.90 5.57
CA ILE A 216 15.57 -10.36 6.03
C ILE A 216 16.64 -9.66 5.18
N THR A 217 17.21 -8.59 5.70
CA THR A 217 18.22 -7.80 4.97
C THR A 217 19.51 -8.59 4.72
N THR A 218 19.85 -9.52 5.61
CA THR A 218 21.05 -10.39 5.46
C THR A 218 20.95 -11.40 4.34
N ASN A 219 19.73 -11.64 3.79
CA ASN A 219 19.52 -12.54 2.66
C ASN A 219 19.46 -11.78 1.31
N TYR A 220 19.81 -10.50 1.30
CA TYR A 220 19.85 -9.75 0.06
C TYR A 220 20.88 -10.34 -0.92
N GLY A 221 20.46 -10.59 -2.17
CA GLY A 221 21.32 -11.10 -3.23
C GLY A 221 21.54 -12.62 -3.22
N ILE A 222 20.85 -13.35 -2.32
CA ILE A 222 20.91 -14.82 -2.27
C ILE A 222 19.81 -15.41 -3.14
#